data_12a3841b607e3d5af077fcbbbdc0556a
#
_entry.id   12a3841b607e3d5af077fcbbbdc0556a
#
_cell.length_a   1.000
_cell.length_b   1.000
_cell.length_c   1.000
_cell.angle_alpha   90.00
_cell.angle_beta   90.00
_cell.angle_gamma   90.00
#
_symmetry.space_group_name_H-M   'P 1'
#
loop_
_entity.id
_entity.type
_entity.pdbx_description
1 polymer ?
#
loop_
_entity_poly.entity_id
_entity_poly.type
_entity_poly.pdbx_seq_one_letter_code
_entity_poly.pdbx_strand_id
1 'polypeptide(L)'
;AAINFPMSFYLITGFITSISRELDEAAIMDGCSTFGIVFRIIFPIAKPGIFTGAIMAFLAVYNELVFANTLLTSKAMKTISVRLLGLQGERFTSYGPMFAAIVMSIVPILIIYLLFQEKIEGGAVAGAVKG
;
A
#
# COMPACT_ATOMS: atom_id res chain seq x y z
N ALA A 1 -2.82 2.33 10.13
CA ALA A 1 -3.49 1.39 9.20
C ALA A 1 -4.95 1.82 8.92
N ALA A 2 -5.79 2.06 9.95
CA ALA A 2 -7.22 2.39 9.76
C ALA A 2 -7.46 3.62 8.87
N ILE A 3 -6.62 4.64 8.96
CA ILE A 3 -6.76 5.91 8.20
C ILE A 3 -6.63 5.71 6.69
N ASN A 4 -5.81 4.75 6.27
CA ASN A 4 -5.59 4.45 4.84
C ASN A 4 -6.53 3.37 4.29
N PHE A 5 -7.40 2.80 5.14
CA PHE A 5 -8.38 1.79 4.74
C PHE A 5 -9.32 2.26 3.62
N PRO A 6 -9.90 3.48 3.69
CA PRO A 6 -10.81 3.95 2.64
C PRO A 6 -10.16 4.00 1.26
N MET A 7 -8.91 4.46 1.18
CA MET A 7 -8.17 4.54 -0.09
C MET A 7 -7.88 3.16 -0.67
N SER A 8 -7.40 2.23 0.18
CA SER A 8 -7.13 0.85 -0.24
C SER A 8 -8.41 0.14 -0.66
N PHE A 9 -9.50 0.33 0.07
CA PHE A 9 -10.81 -0.20 -0.27
C PHE A 9 -11.29 0.31 -1.62
N TYR A 10 -11.20 1.61 -1.86
CA TYR A 10 -11.60 2.23 -3.13
C TYR A 10 -10.81 1.66 -4.31
N LEU A 11 -9.48 1.56 -4.18
CA LEU A 11 -8.62 1.01 -5.23
C LEU A 11 -8.96 -0.46 -5.55
N ILE A 12 -9.09 -1.30 -4.52
CA ILE A 12 -9.40 -2.72 -4.71
C ILE A 12 -10.81 -2.89 -5.30
N THR A 13 -11.80 -2.13 -4.81
CA THR A 13 -13.16 -2.17 -5.34
C THR A 13 -13.19 -1.72 -6.80
N GLY A 14 -12.48 -0.64 -7.15
CA GLY A 14 -12.36 -0.18 -8.53
C GLY A 14 -11.77 -1.25 -9.46
N PHE A 15 -10.80 -2.01 -8.98
CA PHE A 15 -10.22 -3.13 -9.73
C PHE A 15 -11.20 -4.29 -9.91
N ILE A 16 -11.90 -4.68 -8.85
CA ILE A 16 -12.89 -5.77 -8.90
C ILE A 16 -14.05 -5.39 -9.81
N THR A 17 -14.55 -4.17 -9.74
CA THR A 17 -15.64 -3.71 -10.61
C THR A 17 -15.25 -3.58 -12.08
N SER A 18 -13.96 -3.62 -12.41
CA SER A 18 -13.48 -3.66 -13.79
C SER A 18 -13.54 -5.04 -14.43
N ILE A 19 -13.73 -6.09 -13.63
CA ILE A 19 -13.88 -7.45 -14.12
C ILE A 19 -15.26 -7.57 -14.79
N SER A 20 -15.30 -8.18 -15.99
CA SER A 20 -16.56 -8.35 -16.71
C SER A 20 -17.50 -9.28 -15.94
N ARG A 21 -18.77 -8.91 -15.85
CA ARG A 21 -19.82 -9.76 -15.26
C ARG A 21 -20.06 -11.04 -16.06
N GLU A 22 -19.74 -11.05 -17.33
CA GLU A 22 -19.85 -12.24 -18.19
C GLU A 22 -19.02 -13.42 -17.65
N LEU A 23 -17.87 -13.13 -16.98
CA LEU A 23 -17.06 -14.16 -16.33
C LEU A 23 -17.76 -14.81 -15.14
N ASP A 24 -18.50 -14.00 -14.36
CA ASP A 24 -19.27 -14.51 -13.24
C ASP A 24 -20.45 -15.35 -13.72
N GLU A 25 -21.15 -14.88 -14.75
CA GLU A 25 -22.31 -15.58 -15.36
C GLU A 25 -21.87 -16.91 -15.99
N ALA A 26 -20.76 -16.92 -16.74
CA ALA A 26 -20.20 -18.15 -17.30
C ALA A 26 -19.83 -19.16 -16.22
N ALA A 27 -19.19 -18.70 -15.13
CA ALA A 27 -18.81 -19.57 -14.02
C ALA A 27 -20.02 -20.14 -13.29
N ILE A 28 -21.12 -19.38 -13.17
CA ILE A 28 -22.37 -19.89 -12.60
C ILE A 28 -22.96 -20.97 -13.50
N MET A 29 -22.96 -20.78 -14.81
CA MET A 29 -23.42 -21.78 -15.77
C MET A 29 -22.60 -23.07 -15.72
N ASP A 30 -21.30 -22.96 -15.45
CA ASP A 30 -20.40 -24.10 -15.22
C ASP A 30 -20.57 -24.77 -13.85
N GLY A 31 -21.53 -24.31 -13.03
CA GLY A 31 -21.85 -24.89 -11.73
C GLY A 31 -20.84 -24.50 -10.62
N CYS A 32 -20.06 -23.45 -10.80
CA CYS A 32 -19.16 -22.96 -9.78
C CYS A 32 -19.94 -22.37 -8.59
N SER A 33 -19.53 -22.72 -7.37
CA SER A 33 -20.04 -22.06 -6.17
C SER A 33 -19.51 -20.63 -6.08
N THR A 34 -20.22 -19.77 -5.33
CA THR A 34 -19.79 -18.36 -5.09
C THR A 34 -18.36 -18.27 -4.56
N PHE A 35 -17.96 -19.14 -3.64
CA PHE A 35 -16.57 -19.20 -3.17
C PHE A 35 -15.60 -19.63 -4.28
N GLY A 36 -16.03 -20.55 -5.16
CA GLY A 36 -15.23 -20.96 -6.33
C GLY A 36 -14.98 -19.79 -7.27
N ILE A 37 -16.00 -18.99 -7.55
CA ILE A 37 -15.89 -17.79 -8.38
C ILE A 37 -14.89 -16.80 -7.76
N VAL A 38 -15.05 -16.49 -6.48
CA VAL A 38 -14.17 -15.54 -5.79
C VAL A 38 -12.71 -15.99 -5.81
N PHE A 39 -12.42 -17.23 -5.42
CA PHE A 39 -11.03 -17.67 -5.23
C PHE A 39 -10.36 -18.18 -6.49
N ARG A 40 -11.09 -18.72 -7.47
CA ARG A 40 -10.53 -19.28 -8.70
C ARG A 40 -10.54 -18.30 -9.87
N ILE A 41 -11.44 -17.32 -9.87
CA ILE A 41 -11.61 -16.40 -10.99
C ILE A 41 -11.29 -14.97 -10.56
N ILE A 42 -12.05 -14.39 -9.64
CA ILE A 42 -11.94 -12.97 -9.28
C ILE A 42 -10.58 -12.69 -8.61
N PHE A 43 -10.20 -13.46 -7.60
CA PHE A 43 -8.98 -13.22 -6.83
C PHE A 43 -7.70 -13.28 -7.69
N PRO A 44 -7.48 -14.28 -8.57
CA PRO A 44 -6.33 -14.29 -9.49
C PRO A 44 -6.29 -13.09 -10.44
N ILE A 45 -7.44 -12.68 -10.98
CA ILE A 45 -7.53 -11.52 -11.89
C ILE A 45 -7.29 -10.22 -11.12
N ALA A 46 -7.80 -10.10 -9.89
CA ALA A 46 -7.63 -8.93 -9.04
C ALA A 46 -6.24 -8.81 -8.37
N LYS A 47 -5.41 -9.85 -8.42
CA LYS A 47 -4.06 -9.83 -7.81
C LYS A 47 -3.25 -8.57 -8.09
N PRO A 48 -3.12 -8.08 -9.35
CA PRO A 48 -2.34 -6.86 -9.61
C PRO A 48 -2.88 -5.66 -8.85
N GLY A 49 -4.20 -5.48 -8.83
CA GLY A 49 -4.86 -4.39 -8.09
C GLY A 49 -4.67 -4.50 -6.57
N ILE A 50 -4.76 -5.72 -6.03
CA ILE A 50 -4.53 -5.98 -4.61
C ILE A 50 -3.08 -5.64 -4.23
N PHE A 51 -2.10 -6.05 -5.06
CA PHE A 51 -0.70 -5.71 -4.83
C PHE A 51 -0.44 -4.21 -4.89
N THR A 52 -0.99 -3.52 -5.90
CA THR A 52 -0.86 -2.06 -6.01
C THR A 52 -1.47 -1.37 -4.79
N GLY A 53 -2.67 -1.76 -4.38
CA GLY A 53 -3.31 -1.25 -3.16
C GLY A 53 -2.49 -1.49 -1.89
N ALA A 54 -1.89 -2.67 -1.76
CA ALA A 54 -1.04 -3.02 -0.62
C ALA A 54 0.24 -2.17 -0.57
N ILE A 55 0.89 -1.94 -1.72
CA ILE A 55 2.10 -1.10 -1.80
C ILE A 55 1.76 0.35 -1.47
N MET A 56 0.67 0.90 -2.03
CA MET A 56 0.21 2.25 -1.72
C MET A 56 -0.12 2.42 -0.23
N ALA A 57 -0.80 1.44 0.36
CA ALA A 57 -1.09 1.43 1.80
C ALA A 57 0.20 1.36 2.63
N PHE A 58 1.17 0.54 2.21
CA PHE A 58 2.48 0.47 2.87
C PHE A 58 3.19 1.81 2.84
N LEU A 59 3.30 2.46 1.68
CA LEU A 59 3.96 3.76 1.54
C LEU A 59 3.29 4.84 2.39
N ALA A 60 1.96 4.87 2.40
CA ALA A 60 1.19 5.81 3.19
C ALA A 60 1.39 5.61 4.71
N VAL A 61 1.41 4.35 5.17
CA VAL A 61 1.65 4.03 6.59
C VAL A 61 3.11 4.27 6.98
N TYR A 62 4.04 3.96 6.09
CA TYR A 62 5.47 4.13 6.33
C TYR A 62 5.85 5.61 6.51
N ASN A 63 5.25 6.49 5.70
CA ASN A 63 5.50 7.93 5.74
C ASN A 63 4.59 8.67 6.75
N GLU A 64 3.71 7.94 7.47
CA GLU A 64 2.80 8.56 8.42
C GLU A 64 3.58 9.11 9.63
N LEU A 65 3.47 10.40 9.84
CA LEU A 65 4.18 11.13 10.90
C LEU A 65 3.21 11.71 11.94
N VAL A 66 2.12 12.31 11.49
CA VAL A 66 1.26 13.16 12.34
C VAL A 66 0.57 12.35 13.42
N PHE A 67 -0.13 11.29 13.03
CA PHE A 67 -0.84 10.42 13.98
C PHE A 67 0.13 9.61 14.84
N ALA A 68 1.22 9.12 14.24
CA ALA A 68 2.24 8.39 14.98
C ALA A 68 2.91 9.27 16.04
N ASN A 69 3.22 10.52 15.73
CA ASN A 69 3.81 11.45 16.69
C ASN A 69 2.85 11.86 17.81
N THR A 70 1.54 11.96 17.49
CA THR A 70 0.52 12.38 18.44
C THR A 70 0.07 11.23 19.35
N LEU A 71 -0.12 10.03 18.79
CA LEU A 71 -0.72 8.92 19.51
C LEU A 71 0.32 8.00 20.20
N LEU A 72 1.56 7.93 19.68
CA LEU A 72 2.59 7.08 20.24
C LEU A 72 3.42 7.80 21.29
N THR A 73 3.04 7.64 22.55
CA THR A 73 3.74 8.25 23.71
C THR A 73 5.01 7.47 24.08
N SER A 74 5.04 6.16 23.89
CA SER A 74 6.19 5.33 24.22
C SER A 74 7.32 5.49 23.20
N LYS A 75 8.53 5.80 23.67
CA LYS A 75 9.72 5.89 22.83
C LYS A 75 10.03 4.60 22.05
N ALA A 76 9.73 3.43 22.62
CA ALA A 76 9.97 2.15 21.98
C ALA A 76 9.07 1.89 20.77
N MET A 77 7.88 2.49 20.74
CA MET A 77 6.87 2.28 19.70
C MET A 77 6.89 3.35 18.59
N LYS A 78 7.76 4.36 18.69
CA LYS A 78 7.83 5.43 17.69
C LYS A 78 8.28 4.88 16.33
N THR A 79 7.57 5.30 15.28
CA THR A 79 7.92 4.99 13.89
C THR A 79 9.24 5.64 13.47
N ILE A 80 9.81 5.20 12.36
CA ILE A 80 11.04 5.78 11.79
C ILE A 80 10.85 7.27 11.52
N SER A 81 9.71 7.66 10.93
CA SER A 81 9.37 9.05 10.63
C SER A 81 9.38 9.93 11.89
N VAL A 82 8.79 9.45 12.99
CA VAL A 82 8.79 10.18 14.28
C VAL A 82 10.19 10.23 14.91
N ARG A 83 11.00 9.18 14.75
CA ARG A 83 12.37 9.18 15.27
C ARG A 83 13.28 10.13 14.50
N LEU A 84 13.11 10.24 13.18
CA LEU A 84 13.82 11.21 12.35
C LEU A 84 13.53 12.65 12.80
N LEU A 85 12.27 12.97 13.08
CA LEU A 85 11.90 14.27 13.62
C LEU A 85 12.61 14.56 14.95
N GLY A 86 12.75 13.56 15.82
CA GLY A 86 13.45 13.69 17.10
C GLY A 86 14.96 13.91 17.01
N LEU A 87 15.58 13.70 15.83
CA LEU A 87 17.01 14.02 15.59
C LEU A 87 17.24 15.50 15.31
N GLN A 88 16.17 16.26 15.01
CA GLN A 88 16.19 17.72 14.98
C GLN A 88 16.10 18.23 16.41
N GLY A 89 17.24 18.52 17.03
CA GLY A 89 17.28 19.13 18.36
C GLY A 89 16.88 20.59 18.32
N GLU A 90 16.27 21.10 19.38
CA GLU A 90 15.86 22.52 19.51
C GLU A 90 17.04 23.48 19.44
N ARG A 91 18.23 23.07 19.87
CA ARG A 91 19.44 23.91 19.94
C ARG A 91 20.58 23.48 19.02
N PHE A 92 20.68 22.17 18.75
CA PHE A 92 21.74 21.63 17.90
C PHE A 92 21.19 20.47 17.06
N THR A 93 21.30 20.58 15.76
CA THR A 93 20.94 19.49 14.82
C THR A 93 22.19 18.71 14.49
N SER A 94 22.22 17.44 14.87
CA SER A 94 23.29 16.52 14.48
C SER A 94 23.08 16.04 13.05
N TYR A 95 23.59 16.77 12.07
CA TYR A 95 23.38 16.50 10.65
C TYR A 95 23.89 15.14 10.21
N GLY A 96 25.05 14.66 10.72
CA GLY A 96 25.61 13.37 10.36
C GLY A 96 24.66 12.21 10.66
N PRO A 97 24.25 11.98 11.92
CA PRO A 97 23.28 10.95 12.27
C PRO A 97 21.92 11.14 11.57
N MET A 98 21.48 12.38 11.35
CA MET A 98 20.24 12.68 10.67
C MET A 98 20.27 12.20 9.21
N PHE A 99 21.31 12.56 8.45
CA PHE A 99 21.44 12.11 7.06
C PHE A 99 21.62 10.59 6.97
N ALA A 100 22.38 9.97 7.86
CA ALA A 100 22.51 8.52 7.91
C ALA A 100 21.13 7.85 8.14
N ALA A 101 20.34 8.34 9.08
CA ALA A 101 19.02 7.81 9.36
C ALA A 101 18.03 8.02 8.20
N ILE A 102 18.10 9.16 7.48
CA ILE A 102 17.32 9.40 6.26
C ILE A 102 17.69 8.37 5.19
N VAL A 103 18.97 8.17 4.91
CA VAL A 103 19.42 7.19 3.92
C VAL A 103 18.93 5.78 4.31
N MET A 104 19.09 5.38 5.56
CA MET A 104 18.61 4.09 6.04
C MET A 104 17.09 3.94 5.93
N SER A 105 16.32 5.03 6.09
CA SER A 105 14.86 5.00 5.96
C SER A 105 14.38 4.88 4.51
N ILE A 106 15.17 5.29 3.54
CA ILE A 106 14.85 5.16 2.11
C ILE A 106 15.07 3.73 1.61
N VAL A 107 16.03 3.00 2.16
CA VAL A 107 16.39 1.64 1.72
C VAL A 107 15.20 0.68 1.62
N PRO A 108 14.34 0.51 2.66
CA PRO A 108 13.19 -0.41 2.55
C PRO A 108 12.19 0.01 1.48
N ILE A 109 12.01 1.30 1.26
CA ILE A 109 11.13 1.82 0.20
C ILE A 109 11.69 1.45 -1.17
N LEU A 110 13.00 1.67 -1.37
CA LEU A 110 13.67 1.32 -2.63
C LEU A 110 13.63 -0.18 -2.91
N ILE A 111 13.84 -1.02 -1.90
CA ILE A 111 13.74 -2.47 -2.05
C ILE A 111 12.34 -2.87 -2.51
N ILE A 112 11.30 -2.36 -1.85
CA ILE A 112 9.92 -2.65 -2.23
C ILE A 112 9.62 -2.14 -3.64
N TYR A 113 10.04 -0.93 -3.98
CA TYR A 113 9.86 -0.37 -5.32
C TYR A 113 10.52 -1.26 -6.38
N LEU A 114 11.80 -1.61 -6.21
CA LEU A 114 12.53 -2.44 -7.17
C LEU A 114 11.95 -3.84 -7.35
N LEU A 115 11.42 -4.43 -6.26
CA LEU A 115 10.80 -5.76 -6.32
C LEU A 115 9.41 -5.74 -6.99
N PHE A 116 8.70 -4.63 -6.93
CA PHE A 116 7.29 -4.58 -7.33
C PHE A 116 6.99 -3.53 -8.41
N GLN A 117 7.99 -2.84 -8.99
CA GLN A 117 7.81 -1.78 -10.00
C GLN A 117 6.91 -2.21 -11.17
N GLU A 118 7.13 -3.39 -11.73
CA GLU A 118 6.31 -3.90 -12.86
C GLU A 118 4.82 -4.07 -12.48
N LYS A 119 4.55 -4.45 -11.23
CA LYS A 119 3.18 -4.63 -10.73
C LYS A 119 2.51 -3.30 -10.39
N ILE A 120 3.30 -2.30 -9.96
CA ILE A 120 2.82 -0.94 -9.70
C ILE A 120 2.39 -0.28 -11.01
N GLU A 121 3.22 -0.37 -12.05
CA GLU A 121 2.94 0.21 -13.36
C GLU A 121 1.71 -0.44 -14.00
N GLY A 122 1.62 -1.77 -14.00
CA GLY A 122 0.47 -2.49 -14.53
C GLY A 122 -0.85 -2.17 -13.82
N GLY A 123 -0.81 -1.99 -12.49
CA GLY A 123 -1.99 -1.62 -11.71
C GLY A 123 -2.41 -0.16 -11.89
N ALA A 124 -1.45 0.76 -12.01
CA ALA A 124 -1.73 2.18 -12.24
C ALA A 124 -2.36 2.43 -13.62
N VAL A 125 -1.85 1.76 -14.66
CA VAL A 125 -2.40 1.86 -16.03
C VAL A 125 -3.82 1.29 -16.11
N ALA A 126 -4.08 0.15 -15.49
CA ALA A 126 -5.42 -0.44 -15.48
C ALA A 126 -6.47 0.42 -14.76
N GLY A 127 -6.05 1.23 -13.77
CA GLY A 127 -6.90 2.21 -13.09
C GLY A 127 -7.11 3.52 -13.86
N ALA A 128 -6.17 3.90 -14.73
CA ALA A 128 -6.19 5.16 -15.47
C ALA A 128 -6.90 5.08 -16.84
N VAL A 129 -7.06 3.89 -17.42
CA VAL A 129 -7.68 3.70 -18.77
C VAL A 129 -9.22 3.79 -18.75
N LYS A 130 -9.83 4.22 -17.66
CA LYS A 130 -11.26 4.54 -17.58
C LYS A 130 -11.52 6.04 -17.67
N GLY A 131 -11.00 6.69 -18.73
CA GLY A 131 -11.42 7.99 -19.18
C GLY A 131 -12.08 7.86 -20.56
#